data_39026788ceaf3a320a6eb4d5d9fcd65e
#
_entry.id   39026788ceaf3a320a6eb4d5d9fcd65e
#
_cell.length_a   1.000
_cell.length_b   1.000
_cell.length_c   1.000
_cell.angle_alpha   90.00
_cell.angle_beta   90.00
_cell.angle_gamma   90.00
#
_symmetry.space_group_name_H-M   'P 1'
#
loop_
_entity.id
_entity.type
_entity.pdbx_description
1 polymer ?
#
loop_
_entity_poly.entity_id
_entity_poly.type
_entity_poly.pdbx_seq_one_letter_code
_entity_poly.pdbx_strand_id
1 'polypeptide(L)'
;MNKPLAAAPNDWLADTHQPENLSHELCDYNLYTEDAALTAAVVREGGQWGAEALSVFGQACGTADYLALGRQANQYRPELDTHDRFGRRTDQVNFHPAYHQLMDTAIRHGLHASPWTEPGPGAHVVRAAHTYLHTQVEAGHGCPITMTFAALPTLRLQPELAQLWEPGITARHYDCLLYTSPSPRD
;
A
#
# COMPACT_ATOMS: atom_id res chain seq x y z
N MET A 1 18.50 -26.87 4.21
CA MET A 1 19.87 -26.31 4.30
C MET A 1 19.72 -24.80 4.36
N ASN A 2 19.84 -24.22 5.55
CA ASN A 2 19.74 -22.77 5.75
C ASN A 2 20.97 -22.09 5.15
N LYS A 3 20.75 -21.28 4.13
CA LYS A 3 21.77 -20.39 3.58
C LYS A 3 22.03 -19.30 4.63
N PRO A 4 23.27 -19.05 5.06
CA PRO A 4 23.53 -17.97 6.00
C PRO A 4 23.17 -16.65 5.34
N LEU A 5 22.34 -15.83 6.02
CA LEU A 5 22.06 -14.45 5.61
C LEU A 5 23.39 -13.70 5.53
N ALA A 6 23.52 -12.89 4.46
CA ALA A 6 24.65 -12.00 4.29
C ALA A 6 24.75 -11.06 5.49
N ALA A 7 25.93 -10.92 6.06
CA ALA A 7 26.18 -10.02 7.18
C ALA A 7 25.77 -8.58 6.83
N ALA A 8 25.08 -7.93 7.75
CA ALA A 8 24.67 -6.54 7.60
C ALA A 8 25.90 -5.62 7.44
N PRO A 9 25.79 -4.52 6.68
CA PRO A 9 26.92 -3.65 6.34
C PRO A 9 27.46 -2.76 7.48
N ASN A 10 27.23 -3.12 8.74
CA ASN A 10 27.66 -2.36 9.92
C ASN A 10 28.56 -3.20 10.83
N ASP A 11 29.70 -3.65 10.31
CA ASP A 11 30.72 -4.43 11.04
C ASP A 11 31.20 -3.76 12.34
N TRP A 12 31.16 -2.43 12.44
CA TRP A 12 31.61 -1.70 13.62
C TRP A 12 30.67 -1.81 14.83
N LEU A 13 29.41 -2.20 14.62
CA LEU A 13 28.47 -2.48 15.72
C LEU A 13 28.58 -3.92 16.25
N ALA A 14 29.14 -4.82 15.46
CA ALA A 14 29.24 -6.24 15.80
C ALA A 14 30.13 -6.50 17.02
N ASP A 15 31.17 -5.67 17.23
CA ASP A 15 32.12 -5.84 18.35
C ASP A 15 31.58 -5.30 19.68
N THR A 16 30.53 -4.48 19.68
CA THR A 16 30.01 -3.86 20.90
C THR A 16 28.65 -4.42 21.37
N HIS A 17 27.87 -5.01 20.44
CA HIS A 17 26.54 -5.52 20.73
C HIS A 17 26.27 -6.78 19.92
N GLN A 18 26.26 -7.94 20.57
CA GLN A 18 25.67 -9.15 20.02
C GLN A 18 24.26 -9.29 20.59
N PRO A 19 23.19 -9.02 19.82
CA PRO A 19 21.83 -9.21 20.29
C PRO A 19 21.58 -10.70 20.53
N GLU A 20 21.44 -11.08 21.78
CA GLU A 20 21.04 -12.42 22.18
C GLU A 20 19.53 -12.45 22.41
N ASN A 21 18.90 -13.58 22.12
CA ASN A 21 17.46 -13.82 22.33
C ASN A 21 16.52 -12.90 21.53
N LEU A 22 16.98 -12.33 20.41
CA LEU A 22 16.14 -11.63 19.45
C LEU A 22 15.95 -12.48 18.20
N SER A 23 14.72 -12.60 17.73
CA SER A 23 14.45 -13.18 16.42
C SER A 23 14.96 -12.25 15.32
N HIS A 24 15.44 -12.84 14.23
CA HIS A 24 15.68 -12.08 13.02
C HIS A 24 14.37 -11.48 12.50
N GLU A 25 14.48 -10.35 11.77
CA GLU A 25 13.34 -9.79 11.08
C GLU A 25 12.76 -10.81 10.10
N LEU A 26 11.44 -10.95 10.12
CA LEU A 26 10.72 -11.82 9.20
C LEU A 26 10.56 -11.09 7.86
N CYS A 27 11.37 -11.46 6.89
CA CYS A 27 11.37 -10.87 5.54
C CYS A 27 11.76 -11.92 4.49
N ASP A 28 11.68 -11.54 3.21
CA ASP A 28 12.02 -12.36 2.06
C ASP A 28 11.19 -13.65 1.96
N TYR A 29 9.92 -13.56 2.29
CA TYR A 29 8.95 -14.65 2.15
C TYR A 29 7.67 -14.13 1.47
N ASN A 30 6.85 -15.04 0.96
CA ASN A 30 5.59 -14.68 0.31
C ASN A 30 4.48 -14.51 1.36
N LEU A 31 4.03 -13.27 1.58
CA LEU A 31 2.99 -12.95 2.58
C LEU A 31 1.65 -13.67 2.29
N TYR A 32 1.37 -14.02 1.03
CA TYR A 32 0.13 -14.69 0.66
C TYR A 32 0.21 -16.21 0.81
N THR A 33 1.24 -16.84 0.24
CA THR A 33 1.33 -18.31 0.20
C THR A 33 1.67 -18.92 1.56
N GLU A 34 2.37 -18.17 2.42
CA GLU A 34 2.69 -18.60 3.79
C GLU A 34 1.54 -18.35 4.78
N ASP A 35 0.51 -17.59 4.39
CA ASP A 35 -0.70 -17.40 5.20
C ASP A 35 -1.79 -18.39 4.78
N ALA A 36 -1.78 -19.58 5.41
CA ALA A 36 -2.76 -20.63 5.14
C ALA A 36 -4.21 -20.20 5.45
N ALA A 37 -4.41 -19.32 6.42
CA ALA A 37 -5.74 -18.82 6.77
C ALA A 37 -6.28 -17.87 5.69
N LEU A 38 -5.43 -16.97 5.20
CA LEU A 38 -5.78 -16.04 4.12
C LEU A 38 -6.06 -16.80 2.81
N THR A 39 -5.19 -17.72 2.43
CA THR A 39 -5.37 -18.52 1.19
C THR A 39 -6.65 -19.33 1.23
N ALA A 40 -6.94 -20.00 2.35
CA ALA A 40 -8.19 -20.74 2.54
C ALA A 40 -9.43 -19.82 2.49
N ALA A 41 -9.35 -18.63 3.11
CA ALA A 41 -10.44 -17.66 3.09
C ALA A 41 -10.72 -17.15 1.65
N VAL A 42 -9.67 -16.81 0.89
CA VAL A 42 -9.81 -16.36 -0.50
C VAL A 42 -10.51 -17.41 -1.36
N VAL A 43 -10.13 -18.68 -1.23
CA VAL A 43 -10.77 -19.78 -1.97
C VAL A 43 -12.23 -19.96 -1.54
N ARG A 44 -12.49 -20.04 -0.24
CA ARG A 44 -13.82 -20.25 0.33
C ARG A 44 -14.82 -19.16 -0.10
N GLU A 45 -14.37 -17.92 -0.17
CA GLU A 45 -15.23 -16.76 -0.48
C GLU A 45 -15.23 -16.42 -2.00
N GLY A 46 -14.76 -17.32 -2.84
CA GLY A 46 -14.87 -17.21 -4.31
C GLY A 46 -13.83 -16.31 -4.97
N GLY A 47 -12.73 -15.98 -4.26
CA GLY A 47 -11.63 -15.17 -4.80
C GLY A 47 -10.50 -15.97 -5.45
N GLN A 48 -10.64 -17.28 -5.64
CA GLN A 48 -9.59 -18.16 -6.17
C GLN A 48 -8.98 -17.68 -7.49
N TRP A 49 -9.77 -17.05 -8.35
CA TRP A 49 -9.30 -16.49 -9.62
C TRP A 49 -8.20 -15.44 -9.47
N GLY A 50 -8.15 -14.75 -8.32
CA GLY A 50 -7.13 -13.75 -7.99
C GLY A 50 -5.87 -14.33 -7.33
N ALA A 51 -5.79 -15.63 -7.08
CA ALA A 51 -4.72 -16.26 -6.29
C ALA A 51 -3.32 -16.02 -6.86
N GLU A 52 -3.18 -16.05 -8.20
CA GLU A 52 -1.88 -15.78 -8.85
C GLU A 52 -1.44 -14.34 -8.64
N ALA A 53 -2.32 -13.36 -8.86
CA ALA A 53 -2.03 -11.94 -8.62
C ALA A 53 -1.71 -11.67 -7.15
N LEU A 54 -2.44 -12.30 -6.22
CA LEU A 54 -2.18 -12.22 -4.79
C LEU A 54 -0.83 -12.82 -4.40
N SER A 55 -0.43 -13.92 -5.04
CA SER A 55 0.88 -14.54 -4.80
C SER A 55 2.02 -13.64 -5.28
N VAL A 56 1.90 -13.08 -6.49
CA VAL A 56 2.91 -12.13 -7.02
C VAL A 56 3.01 -10.90 -6.11
N PHE A 57 1.89 -10.36 -5.69
CA PHE A 57 1.82 -9.20 -4.80
C PHE A 57 2.37 -9.52 -3.40
N GLY A 58 2.00 -10.68 -2.84
CA GLY A 58 2.49 -11.14 -1.54
C GLY A 58 4.00 -11.37 -1.51
N GLN A 59 4.57 -11.87 -2.62
CA GLN A 59 6.01 -12.00 -2.75
C GLN A 59 6.70 -10.64 -2.77
N ALA A 60 6.17 -9.67 -3.51
CA ALA A 60 6.72 -8.31 -3.55
C ALA A 60 6.65 -7.63 -2.18
N CYS A 61 5.51 -7.70 -1.50
CA CYS A 61 5.29 -7.12 -0.18
C CYS A 61 6.18 -7.73 0.92
N GLY A 62 6.56 -9.01 0.79
CA GLY A 62 7.37 -9.71 1.77
C GLY A 62 8.88 -9.49 1.66
N THR A 63 9.35 -8.76 0.66
CA THR A 63 10.79 -8.48 0.52
C THR A 63 11.29 -7.51 1.59
N ALA A 64 12.55 -7.68 2.01
CA ALA A 64 13.20 -6.80 2.97
C ALA A 64 13.18 -5.33 2.50
N ASP A 65 13.41 -5.10 1.21
CA ASP A 65 13.41 -3.76 0.61
C ASP A 65 12.03 -3.11 0.66
N TYR A 66 10.97 -3.86 0.36
CA TYR A 66 9.61 -3.32 0.39
C TYR A 66 9.13 -3.04 1.82
N LEU A 67 9.46 -3.92 2.77
CA LEU A 67 9.20 -3.69 4.20
C LEU A 67 9.96 -2.47 4.72
N ALA A 68 11.17 -2.19 4.19
CA ALA A 68 11.92 -0.99 4.52
C ALA A 68 11.21 0.31 4.08
N LEU A 69 10.45 0.29 2.97
CA LEU A 69 9.62 1.44 2.56
C LEU A 69 8.57 1.79 3.62
N GLY A 70 7.91 0.76 4.18
CA GLY A 70 6.95 0.95 5.27
C GLY A 70 7.58 1.61 6.50
N ARG A 71 8.76 1.13 6.91
CA ARG A 71 9.50 1.73 8.03
C ARG A 71 9.88 3.19 7.75
N GLN A 72 10.39 3.48 6.55
CA GLN A 72 10.77 4.85 6.15
C GLN A 72 9.56 5.79 6.11
N ALA A 73 8.44 5.37 5.54
CA ALA A 73 7.22 6.16 5.50
C ALA A 73 6.70 6.52 6.90
N ASN A 74 6.86 5.61 7.88
CA ASN A 74 6.48 5.88 9.27
C ASN A 74 7.51 6.72 10.04
N GLN A 75 8.79 6.56 9.74
CA GLN A 75 9.88 7.29 10.41
C GLN A 75 9.91 8.75 9.99
N TYR A 76 9.75 9.02 8.70
CA TYR A 76 9.81 10.37 8.11
C TYR A 76 8.40 10.92 7.93
N ARG A 77 7.99 11.78 8.86
CA ARG A 77 6.66 12.39 8.84
C ARG A 77 6.53 13.40 7.71
N PRO A 78 5.31 13.61 7.19
CA PRO A 78 5.08 14.68 6.22
C PRO A 78 5.45 16.06 6.80
N GLU A 79 6.03 16.91 5.96
CA GLU A 79 6.43 18.26 6.29
C GLU A 79 5.57 19.26 5.53
N LEU A 80 5.11 20.32 6.20
CA LEU A 80 4.29 21.37 5.59
C LEU A 80 5.16 22.59 5.24
N ASP A 81 5.31 22.84 3.95
CA ASP A 81 5.91 24.05 3.41
C ASP A 81 4.82 25.10 3.17
N THR A 82 4.72 26.07 4.07
CA THR A 82 3.68 27.11 3.98
C THR A 82 4.01 28.18 2.95
N HIS A 83 5.28 28.44 2.68
CA HIS A 83 5.74 29.48 1.76
C HIS A 83 6.97 29.01 0.97
N ASP A 84 7.09 29.50 -0.26
CA ASP A 84 8.29 29.32 -1.06
C ASP A 84 9.43 30.26 -0.61
N ARG A 85 10.62 30.11 -1.22
CA ARG A 85 11.80 30.95 -0.95
C ARG A 85 11.60 32.46 -1.20
N PHE A 86 10.52 32.84 -1.89
CA PHE A 86 10.18 34.24 -2.20
C PHE A 86 9.06 34.78 -1.30
N GLY A 87 8.61 34.02 -0.32
CA GLY A 87 7.54 34.39 0.60
C GLY A 87 6.13 34.25 0.00
N ARG A 88 5.96 33.54 -1.10
CA ARG A 88 4.65 33.23 -1.67
C ARG A 88 4.06 32.02 -0.96
N ARG A 89 2.79 32.08 -0.60
CA ARG A 89 2.09 30.99 0.06
C ARG A 89 1.90 29.80 -0.90
N THR A 90 2.31 28.62 -0.48
CA THR A 90 2.23 27.35 -1.26
C THR A 90 1.40 26.30 -0.54
N ASP A 91 1.44 26.26 0.79
CA ASP A 91 0.77 25.26 1.66
C ASP A 91 0.97 23.82 1.15
N GLN A 92 2.20 23.49 0.75
CA GLN A 92 2.53 22.19 0.17
C GLN A 92 2.90 21.21 1.27
N VAL A 93 2.30 20.01 1.24
CA VAL A 93 2.66 18.89 2.10
C VAL A 93 3.61 17.97 1.36
N ASN A 94 4.81 17.81 1.90
CA ASN A 94 5.85 16.95 1.35
C ASN A 94 5.90 15.61 2.10
N PHE A 95 5.65 14.53 1.38
CA PHE A 95 5.78 13.17 1.90
C PHE A 95 7.14 12.59 1.52
N HIS A 96 7.65 11.69 2.35
CA HIS A 96 8.86 10.93 2.02
C HIS A 96 8.64 10.08 0.74
N PRO A 97 9.66 9.92 -0.13
CA PRO A 97 9.52 9.12 -1.36
C PRO A 97 8.99 7.70 -1.16
N ALA A 98 9.29 7.08 -0.01
CA ALA A 98 8.76 5.77 0.33
C ALA A 98 7.22 5.74 0.40
N TYR A 99 6.59 6.80 0.94
CA TYR A 99 5.13 6.92 0.94
C TYR A 99 4.56 6.91 -0.48
N HIS A 100 5.17 7.67 -1.38
CA HIS A 100 4.72 7.72 -2.77
C HIS A 100 4.87 6.37 -3.49
N GLN A 101 5.93 5.61 -3.20
CA GLN A 101 6.12 4.25 -3.75
C GLN A 101 5.05 3.27 -3.25
N LEU A 102 4.70 3.33 -1.97
CA LEU A 102 3.63 2.53 -1.38
C LEU A 102 2.27 2.88 -2.01
N MET A 103 1.96 4.17 -2.15
CA MET A 103 0.74 4.65 -2.80
C MET A 103 0.67 4.22 -4.27
N ASP A 104 1.74 4.39 -5.04
CA ASP A 104 1.81 3.98 -6.44
C ASP A 104 1.55 2.47 -6.58
N THR A 105 2.16 1.65 -5.72
CA THR A 105 1.93 0.21 -5.71
C THR A 105 0.47 -0.12 -5.41
N ALA A 106 -0.13 0.50 -4.40
CA ALA A 106 -1.53 0.27 -4.05
C ALA A 106 -2.49 0.64 -5.19
N ILE A 107 -2.26 1.79 -5.84
CA ILE A 107 -3.07 2.27 -6.97
C ILE A 107 -2.92 1.37 -8.19
N ARG A 108 -1.72 0.99 -8.59
CA ARG A 108 -1.47 0.08 -9.73
C ARG A 108 -2.15 -1.27 -9.55
N HIS A 109 -2.16 -1.80 -8.33
CA HIS A 109 -2.85 -3.06 -8.01
C HIS A 109 -4.35 -2.89 -7.76
N GLY A 110 -4.91 -1.67 -7.91
CA GLY A 110 -6.34 -1.41 -7.86
C GLY A 110 -6.97 -1.53 -6.47
N LEU A 111 -6.19 -1.37 -5.40
CA LEU A 111 -6.70 -1.46 -4.02
C LEU A 111 -7.80 -0.44 -3.75
N HIS A 112 -7.80 0.68 -4.47
CA HIS A 112 -8.77 1.77 -4.37
C HIS A 112 -10.05 1.56 -5.18
N ALA A 113 -10.07 0.66 -6.20
CA ALA A 113 -11.19 0.65 -7.15
C ALA A 113 -11.53 -0.71 -7.77
N SER A 114 -10.70 -1.74 -7.68
CA SER A 114 -10.83 -2.96 -8.48
C SER A 114 -12.22 -3.61 -8.48
N PRO A 115 -12.96 -3.77 -7.37
CA PRO A 115 -14.30 -4.36 -7.42
C PRO A 115 -15.35 -3.51 -8.13
N TRP A 116 -15.10 -2.21 -8.28
CA TRP A 116 -16.00 -1.29 -8.96
C TRP A 116 -15.77 -1.24 -10.47
N THR A 117 -14.54 -1.49 -10.90
CA THR A 117 -14.14 -1.51 -12.33
C THR A 117 -14.22 -2.91 -12.92
N GLU A 118 -13.99 -3.93 -12.11
CA GLU A 118 -13.97 -5.35 -12.49
C GLU A 118 -14.90 -6.13 -11.55
N PRO A 119 -16.22 -5.85 -11.57
CA PRO A 119 -17.16 -6.49 -10.67
C PRO A 119 -17.35 -7.98 -11.01
N GLY A 120 -17.51 -8.80 -9.99
CA GLY A 120 -17.74 -10.23 -10.15
C GLY A 120 -17.71 -10.99 -8.82
N PRO A 121 -18.02 -12.28 -8.83
CA PRO A 121 -17.90 -13.12 -7.65
C PRO A 121 -16.49 -13.03 -7.06
N GLY A 122 -16.39 -12.79 -5.75
CA GLY A 122 -15.10 -12.70 -5.06
C GLY A 122 -14.28 -11.43 -5.30
N ALA A 123 -14.74 -10.44 -6.10
CA ALA A 123 -13.96 -9.24 -6.40
C ALA A 123 -13.58 -8.45 -5.13
N HIS A 124 -14.52 -8.28 -4.20
CA HIS A 124 -14.24 -7.64 -2.92
C HIS A 124 -13.31 -8.46 -2.03
N VAL A 125 -13.35 -9.79 -2.13
CA VAL A 125 -12.47 -10.70 -1.40
C VAL A 125 -11.04 -10.54 -1.87
N VAL A 126 -10.80 -10.54 -3.19
CA VAL A 126 -9.46 -10.34 -3.77
C VAL A 126 -8.91 -8.97 -3.41
N ARG A 127 -9.74 -7.91 -3.50
CA ARG A 127 -9.33 -6.57 -3.03
C ARG A 127 -8.96 -6.56 -1.54
N ALA A 128 -9.80 -7.18 -0.70
CA ALA A 128 -9.54 -7.24 0.73
C ALA A 128 -8.24 -7.97 1.04
N ALA A 129 -7.95 -9.06 0.33
CA ALA A 129 -6.70 -9.80 0.45
C ALA A 129 -5.49 -8.93 0.05
N HIS A 130 -5.54 -8.21 -1.08
CA HIS A 130 -4.50 -7.24 -1.45
C HIS A 130 -4.28 -6.19 -0.36
N THR A 131 -5.37 -5.62 0.17
CA THR A 131 -5.31 -4.62 1.23
C THR A 131 -4.69 -5.22 2.51
N TYR A 132 -5.05 -6.43 2.87
CA TYR A 132 -4.50 -7.14 4.03
C TYR A 132 -2.99 -7.35 3.89
N LEU A 133 -2.52 -7.80 2.72
CA LEU A 133 -1.09 -7.98 2.45
C LEU A 133 -0.33 -6.66 2.52
N HIS A 134 -0.86 -5.59 1.90
CA HIS A 134 -0.21 -4.29 1.87
C HIS A 134 -0.17 -3.61 3.25
N THR A 135 -1.21 -3.78 4.06
CA THR A 135 -1.28 -3.23 5.42
C THR A 135 -0.23 -3.82 6.35
N GLN A 136 0.26 -5.03 6.09
CA GLN A 136 1.38 -5.61 6.84
C GLN A 136 2.70 -4.85 6.62
N VAL A 137 2.83 -4.19 5.47
CA VAL A 137 4.00 -3.36 5.16
C VAL A 137 3.88 -1.98 5.81
N GLU A 138 2.73 -1.32 5.59
CA GLU A 138 2.46 0.01 6.12
C GLU A 138 0.94 0.28 6.12
N ALA A 139 0.41 0.77 7.23
CA ALA A 139 -1.03 0.94 7.42
C ALA A 139 -1.52 2.38 7.14
N GLY A 140 -0.66 3.39 7.22
CA GLY A 140 -1.04 4.80 7.16
C GLY A 140 -1.64 5.22 5.81
N HIS A 141 -1.12 4.67 4.69
CA HIS A 141 -1.68 4.91 3.35
C HIS A 141 -3.03 4.21 3.11
N GLY A 142 -3.46 3.32 3.99
CA GLY A 142 -4.76 2.63 3.88
C GLY A 142 -5.95 3.59 3.94
N CYS A 143 -5.83 4.71 4.66
CA CYS A 143 -6.90 5.70 4.77
C CYS A 143 -7.26 6.33 3.41
N PRO A 144 -6.35 6.99 2.66
CA PRO A 144 -6.67 7.55 1.35
C PRO A 144 -7.18 6.51 0.36
N ILE A 145 -6.62 5.30 0.35
CA ILE A 145 -7.08 4.19 -0.50
C ILE A 145 -8.53 3.81 -0.17
N THR A 146 -8.88 3.70 1.12
CA THR A 146 -10.23 3.34 1.55
C THR A 146 -11.23 4.46 1.28
N MET A 147 -10.85 5.72 1.47
CA MET A 147 -11.71 6.87 1.17
C MET A 147 -12.03 6.92 -0.33
N THR A 148 -11.04 6.75 -1.18
CA THR A 148 -11.23 6.68 -2.64
C THR A 148 -12.17 5.53 -3.02
N PHE A 149 -11.96 4.34 -2.44
CA PHE A 149 -12.82 3.18 -2.65
C PHE A 149 -14.28 3.45 -2.26
N ALA A 150 -14.51 4.11 -1.12
CA ALA A 150 -15.83 4.39 -0.58
C ALA A 150 -16.54 5.55 -1.33
N ALA A 151 -15.82 6.43 -2.00
CA ALA A 151 -16.40 7.54 -2.74
C ALA A 151 -17.19 7.07 -3.98
N LEU A 152 -16.77 6.00 -4.64
CA LEU A 152 -17.37 5.55 -5.91
C LEU A 152 -18.87 5.24 -5.83
N PRO A 153 -19.38 4.40 -4.90
CA PRO A 153 -20.81 4.13 -4.83
C PRO A 153 -21.63 5.39 -4.50
N THR A 154 -21.04 6.33 -3.76
CA THR A 154 -21.71 7.60 -3.45
C THR A 154 -21.78 8.50 -4.68
N LEU A 155 -20.71 8.63 -5.45
CA LEU A 155 -20.70 9.41 -6.69
C LEU A 155 -21.69 8.86 -7.72
N ARG A 156 -21.84 7.54 -7.79
CA ARG A 156 -22.77 6.88 -8.71
C ARG A 156 -24.26 7.18 -8.43
N LEU A 157 -24.58 7.75 -7.26
CA LEU A 157 -25.92 8.26 -6.96
C LEU A 157 -26.25 9.54 -7.76
N GLN A 158 -25.23 10.23 -8.28
CA GLN A 158 -25.36 11.38 -9.15
C GLN A 158 -24.60 11.13 -10.47
N PRO A 159 -25.26 10.62 -11.51
CA PRO A 159 -24.63 10.18 -12.76
C PRO A 159 -23.73 11.23 -13.44
N GLU A 160 -24.10 12.50 -13.40
CA GLU A 160 -23.33 13.60 -13.96
C GLU A 160 -21.96 13.76 -13.25
N LEU A 161 -21.95 13.68 -11.92
CA LEU A 161 -20.74 13.72 -11.13
C LEU A 161 -19.89 12.46 -11.32
N ALA A 162 -20.54 11.29 -11.38
CA ALA A 162 -19.84 10.05 -11.66
C ALA A 162 -19.14 10.07 -13.01
N GLN A 163 -19.81 10.52 -14.07
CA GLN A 163 -19.24 10.66 -15.40
C GLN A 163 -17.98 11.55 -15.42
N LEU A 164 -17.96 12.60 -14.61
CA LEU A 164 -16.84 13.53 -14.51
C LEU A 164 -15.67 12.97 -13.71
N TRP A 165 -15.94 12.35 -12.56
CA TRP A 165 -14.91 12.02 -11.58
C TRP A 165 -14.45 10.55 -11.61
N GLU A 166 -15.34 9.61 -11.93
CA GLU A 166 -15.05 8.18 -11.86
C GLU A 166 -13.85 7.76 -12.71
N PRO A 167 -13.65 8.26 -13.96
CA PRO A 167 -12.49 7.88 -14.76
C PRO A 167 -11.15 8.20 -14.09
N GLY A 168 -11.05 9.36 -13.43
CA GLY A 168 -9.85 9.73 -12.69
C GLY A 168 -9.67 8.92 -11.40
N ILE A 169 -10.75 8.79 -10.62
CA ILE A 169 -10.74 8.07 -9.33
C ILE A 169 -10.40 6.59 -9.50
N THR A 170 -10.81 5.97 -10.61
CA THR A 170 -10.57 4.53 -10.86
C THR A 170 -9.29 4.24 -11.64
N ALA A 171 -8.59 5.27 -12.10
CA ALA A 171 -7.36 5.11 -12.87
C ALA A 171 -6.28 4.37 -12.06
N ARG A 172 -5.56 3.47 -12.71
CA ARG A 172 -4.45 2.71 -12.10
C ARG A 172 -3.10 3.44 -12.24
N HIS A 173 -3.16 4.75 -12.24
CA HIS A 173 -2.00 5.64 -12.29
C HIS A 173 -2.01 6.54 -11.08
N TYR A 174 -0.95 6.50 -10.28
CA TYR A 174 -0.82 7.33 -9.10
C TYR A 174 -0.53 8.78 -9.49
N ASP A 175 -1.44 9.66 -9.09
CA ASP A 175 -1.28 11.10 -9.14
C ASP A 175 -1.45 11.63 -7.72
N CYS A 176 -0.37 12.13 -7.13
CA CYS A 176 -0.37 12.57 -5.73
C CYS A 176 -1.32 13.75 -5.46
N LEU A 177 -1.78 14.45 -6.47
CA LEU A 177 -2.74 15.56 -6.34
C LEU A 177 -4.20 15.09 -6.33
N LEU A 178 -4.51 14.02 -7.08
CA LEU A 178 -5.88 13.49 -7.18
C LEU A 178 -6.21 12.47 -6.09
N TYR A 179 -5.22 11.71 -5.60
CA TYR A 179 -5.44 10.57 -4.72
C TYR A 179 -5.14 10.84 -3.25
N THR A 180 -4.61 12.01 -2.91
CA THR A 180 -4.27 12.35 -1.52
C THR A 180 -5.43 12.86 -0.69
N SER A 181 -6.63 12.58 -1.02
CA SER A 181 -7.88 12.97 -0.39
C SER A 181 -8.60 14.09 -1.11
N PRO A 182 -9.78 13.85 -1.65
CA PRO A 182 -10.70 14.92 -2.03
C PRO A 182 -11.32 15.50 -0.75
N SER A 183 -10.49 16.07 0.14
CA SER A 183 -11.03 16.84 1.24
C SER A 183 -11.58 18.16 0.69
N PRO A 184 -12.83 18.54 0.93
CA PRO A 184 -13.36 19.84 0.56
C PRO A 184 -12.71 21.00 1.33
N ARG A 185 -11.60 20.74 2.01
CA ARG A 185 -10.80 21.73 2.74
C ARG A 185 -9.50 22.13 2.03
N ASP A 186 -9.20 21.53 0.89
CA ASP A 186 -8.03 21.84 0.07
C ASP A 186 -8.39 22.80 -1.06
#